data_1cdca58e98d83fc85166aa4f5499b86d
#
_entry.id   1cdca58e98d83fc85166aa4f5499b86d
#
_cell.length_a   1.000
_cell.length_b   1.000
_cell.length_c   1.000
_cell.angle_alpha   90.00
_cell.angle_beta   90.00
_cell.angle_gamma   90.00
#
_symmetry.space_group_name_H-M   'P 1'
#
loop_
_entity.id
_entity.type
_entity.pdbx_description
1 polymer ?
#
loop_
_entity_poly.entity_id
_entity_poly.type
_entity_poly.pdbx_seq_one_letter_code
_entity_poly.pdbx_strand_id
1 'polypeptide(L)'
;MLTVHHLRISQSERIVWLCEELGLDYTLKLYSRREDNRLAPDEYKALHPMGIAPVITDGDFVLGESGAICDYLCGKHGGGTLAPGADDPDFADHLFWFHFSNGTFTASGMMALAANAAGASELPAFVADRVAKGWQMVEARLGEAPFFGGRNLTTADIMMGFGLTTSRAFGGTSLGDFPNIAAYLKRIGERSAYQRAMAKAEPGMAPMLA
;
A
#
# COMPACT_ATOMS: atom_id res chain seq x y z
N MET A 1 23.37 -4.97 -0.87
CA MET A 1 22.47 -5.29 -2.01
C MET A 1 21.05 -5.24 -1.46
N LEU A 2 20.16 -4.48 -2.10
CA LEU A 2 18.78 -4.32 -1.69
C LEU A 2 17.98 -5.62 -1.92
N THR A 3 17.29 -6.11 -0.89
CA THR A 3 16.35 -7.23 -1.01
C THR A 3 14.99 -6.81 -0.46
N VAL A 4 13.94 -7.00 -1.25
CA VAL A 4 12.56 -6.83 -0.83
C VAL A 4 12.01 -8.20 -0.42
N HIS A 5 11.63 -8.32 0.86
CA HIS A 5 10.98 -9.52 1.39
C HIS A 5 9.47 -9.37 1.24
N HIS A 6 8.90 -9.99 0.22
CA HIS A 6 7.47 -9.89 -0.06
C HIS A 6 6.70 -11.07 0.52
N LEU A 7 5.84 -10.79 1.50
CA LEU A 7 4.82 -11.73 1.95
C LEU A 7 3.60 -11.62 1.03
N ARG A 8 3.23 -12.70 0.35
CA ARG A 8 2.11 -12.69 -0.59
C ARG A 8 0.81 -12.18 0.03
N ILE A 9 0.05 -11.42 -0.75
CA ILE A 9 -1.22 -10.79 -0.36
C ILE A 9 -1.03 -9.94 0.90
N SER A 10 -0.10 -8.99 0.84
CA SER A 10 0.19 -8.07 1.94
C SER A 10 0.66 -6.70 1.47
N GLN A 11 0.78 -5.78 2.43
CA GLN A 11 1.27 -4.42 2.19
C GLN A 11 2.67 -4.34 1.58
N SER A 12 3.43 -5.44 1.55
CA SER A 12 4.77 -5.44 0.94
C SER A 12 4.72 -5.31 -0.59
N GLU A 13 3.58 -5.51 -1.25
CA GLU A 13 3.40 -5.18 -2.67
C GLU A 13 3.70 -3.71 -2.99
N ARG A 14 3.44 -2.79 -2.04
CA ARG A 14 3.79 -1.36 -2.13
C ARG A 14 5.27 -1.17 -2.44
N ILE A 15 6.12 -1.94 -1.77
CA ILE A 15 7.57 -1.80 -1.89
C ILE A 15 8.06 -2.38 -3.21
N VAL A 16 7.47 -3.48 -3.67
CA VAL A 16 7.76 -4.02 -5.00
C VAL A 16 7.37 -2.99 -6.07
N TRP A 17 6.17 -2.38 -5.96
CA TRP A 17 5.74 -1.34 -6.89
C TRP A 17 6.66 -0.12 -6.85
N LEU A 18 7.05 0.36 -5.68
CA LEU A 18 7.97 1.48 -5.56
C LEU A 18 9.32 1.20 -6.23
N CYS A 19 9.90 0.01 -6.00
CA CYS A 19 11.15 -0.38 -6.65
C CYS A 19 11.05 -0.38 -8.18
N GLU A 20 9.92 -0.86 -8.73
CA GLU A 20 9.68 -0.85 -10.19
C GLU A 20 9.47 0.58 -10.75
N GLU A 21 8.82 1.48 -10.00
CA GLU A 21 8.67 2.89 -10.41
C GLU A 21 10.00 3.65 -10.36
N LEU A 22 10.84 3.36 -9.39
CA LEU A 22 12.18 3.95 -9.27
C LEU A 22 13.21 3.29 -10.18
N GLY A 23 12.88 2.17 -10.84
CA GLY A 23 13.81 1.41 -11.69
C GLY A 23 15.00 0.85 -10.93
N LEU A 24 14.81 0.46 -9.66
CA LEU A 24 15.88 -0.03 -8.82
C LEU A 24 16.30 -1.46 -9.19
N ASP A 25 17.58 -1.75 -9.03
CA ASP A 25 18.09 -3.12 -9.03
C ASP A 25 17.95 -3.72 -7.63
N TYR A 26 17.12 -4.76 -7.50
CA TYR A 26 16.82 -5.41 -6.22
C TYR A 26 16.55 -6.89 -6.37
N THR A 27 16.78 -7.64 -5.31
CA THR A 27 16.36 -9.03 -5.18
C THR A 27 14.95 -9.08 -4.58
N LEU A 28 14.03 -9.82 -5.21
CA LEU A 28 12.72 -10.10 -4.64
C LEU A 28 12.71 -11.51 -4.02
N LYS A 29 12.46 -11.58 -2.72
CA LYS A 29 12.26 -12.86 -2.03
C LYS A 29 10.77 -13.01 -1.68
N LEU A 30 10.12 -14.02 -2.27
CA LEU A 30 8.69 -14.30 -2.06
C LEU A 30 8.50 -15.25 -0.87
N TYR A 31 7.48 -14.96 -0.05
CA TYR A 31 7.06 -15.80 1.06
C TYR A 31 5.57 -16.09 0.94
N SER A 32 5.20 -17.36 0.99
CA SER A 32 3.81 -17.79 1.02
C SER A 32 3.27 -17.73 2.46
N ARG A 33 1.98 -17.41 2.59
CA ARG A 33 1.31 -17.52 3.88
C ARG A 33 1.13 -18.97 4.27
N ARG A 34 1.17 -19.27 5.55
CA ARG A 34 0.90 -20.61 6.09
C ARG A 34 -0.50 -21.06 5.69
N GLU A 35 -0.67 -22.33 5.35
CA GLU A 35 -1.95 -22.90 4.93
C GLU A 35 -2.94 -23.03 6.10
N ASP A 36 -2.40 -23.36 7.30
CA ASP A 36 -3.19 -23.64 8.50
C ASP A 36 -3.89 -22.41 9.10
N ASN A 37 -3.28 -21.22 9.00
CA ASN A 37 -3.79 -20.02 9.70
C ASN A 37 -3.65 -18.72 8.90
N ARG A 38 -3.13 -18.77 7.68
CA ARG A 38 -2.91 -17.61 6.78
C ARG A 38 -1.93 -16.56 7.32
N LEU A 39 -1.22 -16.83 8.40
CA LEU A 39 -0.19 -15.94 8.93
C LEU A 39 1.11 -16.03 8.13
N ALA A 40 2.04 -15.11 8.38
CA ALA A 40 3.39 -15.17 7.85
C ALA A 40 4.13 -16.42 8.38
N PRO A 41 4.98 -17.07 7.57
CA PRO A 41 5.80 -18.19 8.03
C PRO A 41 6.87 -17.69 9.00
N ASP A 42 7.40 -18.59 9.81
CA ASP A 42 8.34 -18.22 10.89
C ASP A 42 9.66 -17.64 10.35
N GLU A 43 10.10 -18.10 9.18
CA GLU A 43 11.26 -17.51 8.49
C GLU A 43 11.05 -16.05 8.09
N TYR A 44 9.80 -15.63 7.76
CA TYR A 44 9.48 -14.24 7.50
C TYR A 44 9.44 -13.43 8.80
N LYS A 45 8.80 -13.98 9.84
CA LYS A 45 8.71 -13.32 11.16
C LYS A 45 10.07 -13.07 11.79
N ALA A 46 11.05 -13.93 11.52
CA ALA A 46 12.41 -13.79 12.03
C ALA A 46 13.19 -12.63 11.40
N LEU A 47 12.71 -12.02 10.31
CA LEU A 47 13.37 -10.89 9.64
C LEU A 47 13.36 -9.61 10.47
N HIS A 48 12.31 -9.39 11.26
CA HIS A 48 12.12 -8.17 12.03
C HIS A 48 11.35 -8.47 13.33
N PRO A 49 11.67 -7.82 14.47
CA PRO A 49 11.03 -8.12 15.76
C PRO A 49 9.50 -8.06 15.75
N MET A 50 8.89 -7.18 14.94
CA MET A 50 7.43 -7.12 14.80
C MET A 50 6.84 -8.30 14.01
N GLY A 51 7.63 -8.99 13.20
CA GLY A 51 7.18 -10.14 12.41
C GLY A 51 6.09 -9.84 11.38
N ILE A 52 5.98 -8.59 10.92
CA ILE A 52 4.95 -8.12 9.98
C ILE A 52 5.56 -7.58 8.68
N ALA A 53 4.76 -7.58 7.60
CA ALA A 53 5.12 -7.00 6.30
C ALA A 53 4.79 -5.49 6.23
N PRO A 54 5.59 -4.69 5.49
CA PRO A 54 6.76 -5.07 4.69
C PRO A 54 8.09 -5.11 5.47
N VAL A 55 9.09 -5.80 4.91
CA VAL A 55 10.49 -5.75 5.37
C VAL A 55 11.42 -5.68 4.16
N ILE A 56 12.47 -4.86 4.24
CA ILE A 56 13.61 -4.87 3.32
C ILE A 56 14.90 -5.15 4.06
N THR A 57 15.91 -5.65 3.34
CA THR A 57 17.31 -5.64 3.79
C THR A 57 18.17 -4.92 2.76
N ASP A 58 19.14 -4.09 3.22
CA ASP A 58 20.11 -3.43 2.36
C ASP A 58 21.51 -3.57 2.98
N GLY A 59 22.28 -4.54 2.48
CA GLY A 59 23.46 -5.05 3.19
C GLY A 59 23.04 -5.68 4.53
N ASP A 60 23.63 -5.20 5.62
CA ASP A 60 23.35 -5.67 6.99
C ASP A 60 22.19 -4.90 7.64
N PHE A 61 21.63 -3.89 6.97
CA PHE A 61 20.54 -3.07 7.50
C PHE A 61 19.18 -3.71 7.21
N VAL A 62 18.34 -3.78 8.23
CA VAL A 62 16.96 -4.28 8.13
C VAL A 62 16.00 -3.15 8.46
N LEU A 63 14.98 -2.96 7.63
CA LEU A 63 13.95 -1.94 7.82
C LEU A 63 12.56 -2.52 7.63
N GLY A 64 11.69 -2.29 8.61
CA GLY A 64 10.24 -2.46 8.53
C GLY A 64 9.53 -1.12 8.32
N GLU A 65 8.19 -1.11 8.42
CA GLU A 65 7.31 0.04 8.20
C GLU A 65 7.28 0.54 6.75
N SER A 66 6.13 0.43 6.09
CA SER A 66 6.01 0.79 4.68
C SER A 66 6.35 2.25 4.38
N GLY A 67 5.94 3.19 5.26
CA GLY A 67 6.28 4.60 5.12
C GLY A 67 7.79 4.85 5.24
N ALA A 68 8.41 4.29 6.28
CA ALA A 68 9.87 4.42 6.48
C ALA A 68 10.67 3.82 5.31
N ILE A 69 10.21 2.70 4.77
CA ILE A 69 10.84 2.07 3.59
C ILE A 69 10.66 2.96 2.35
N CYS A 70 9.50 3.59 2.15
CA CYS A 70 9.29 4.52 1.04
C CYS A 70 10.26 5.70 1.13
N ASP A 71 10.35 6.35 2.28
CA ASP A 71 11.26 7.48 2.49
C ASP A 71 12.72 7.07 2.30
N TYR A 72 13.11 5.91 2.85
CA TYR A 72 14.46 5.39 2.70
C TYR A 72 14.82 5.12 1.23
N LEU A 73 13.96 4.44 0.48
CA LEU A 73 14.23 4.11 -0.92
C LEU A 73 14.26 5.36 -1.80
N CYS A 74 13.32 6.29 -1.61
CA CYS A 74 13.32 7.55 -2.36
C CYS A 74 14.55 8.42 -2.03
N GLY A 75 14.91 8.55 -0.75
CA GLY A 75 16.05 9.38 -0.34
C GLY A 75 17.38 8.77 -0.72
N LYS A 76 17.57 7.47 -0.46
CA LYS A 76 18.89 6.83 -0.64
C LYS A 76 19.14 6.34 -2.06
N HIS A 77 18.10 5.82 -2.73
CA HIS A 77 18.25 5.17 -4.03
C HIS A 77 17.53 5.91 -5.17
N GLY A 78 16.47 6.64 -4.87
CA GLY A 78 15.63 7.31 -5.86
C GLY A 78 15.99 8.77 -6.16
N GLY A 79 16.98 9.35 -5.48
CA GLY A 79 17.36 10.75 -5.66
C GLY A 79 16.23 11.75 -5.36
N GLY A 80 15.31 11.40 -4.46
CA GLY A 80 14.13 12.20 -4.11
C GLY A 80 12.94 12.05 -5.09
N THR A 81 13.07 11.22 -6.12
CA THR A 81 11.98 10.93 -7.05
C THR A 81 10.76 10.34 -6.31
N LEU A 82 9.55 10.72 -6.70
CA LEU A 82 8.27 10.34 -6.09
C LEU A 82 8.03 10.89 -4.67
N ALA A 83 8.93 11.69 -4.13
CA ALA A 83 8.78 12.37 -2.84
C ALA A 83 8.94 13.89 -3.04
N PRO A 84 7.84 14.63 -3.27
CA PRO A 84 7.89 16.08 -3.44
C PRO A 84 8.59 16.76 -2.28
N GLY A 85 9.46 17.74 -2.56
CA GLY A 85 10.10 18.58 -1.54
C GLY A 85 9.21 19.71 -1.07
N ALA A 86 9.62 20.43 -0.03
CA ALA A 86 8.83 21.49 0.61
C ALA A 86 8.44 22.65 -0.33
N ASP A 87 9.22 22.87 -1.38
CA ASP A 87 8.94 23.92 -2.38
C ASP A 87 7.97 23.47 -3.50
N ASP A 88 7.59 22.17 -3.54
CA ASP A 88 6.62 21.68 -4.52
C ASP A 88 5.21 22.09 -4.11
N PRO A 89 4.39 22.65 -5.00
CA PRO A 89 3.00 23.02 -4.68
C PRO A 89 2.14 21.82 -4.23
N ASP A 90 2.49 20.60 -4.62
CA ASP A 90 1.78 19.37 -4.24
C ASP A 90 2.28 18.77 -2.90
N PHE A 91 3.26 19.40 -2.22
CA PHE A 91 3.91 18.86 -1.02
C PHE A 91 2.94 18.57 0.13
N ALA A 92 2.05 19.51 0.43
CA ALA A 92 1.09 19.37 1.54
C ALA A 92 0.11 18.21 1.30
N ASP A 93 -0.40 18.10 0.07
CA ASP A 93 -1.28 17.01 -0.33
C ASP A 93 -0.56 15.67 -0.27
N HIS A 94 0.68 15.61 -0.80
CA HIS A 94 1.52 14.43 -0.69
C HIS A 94 1.69 13.97 0.76
N LEU A 95 2.08 14.87 1.66
CA LEU A 95 2.25 14.54 3.09
C LEU A 95 0.95 14.01 3.70
N PHE A 96 -0.17 14.72 3.45
CA PHE A 96 -1.46 14.32 3.99
C PHE A 96 -1.82 12.90 3.57
N TRP A 97 -1.82 12.60 2.28
CA TRP A 97 -2.26 11.31 1.77
C TRP A 97 -1.27 10.17 2.05
N PHE A 98 0.02 10.47 2.10
CA PHE A 98 1.04 9.53 2.52
C PHE A 98 0.78 9.02 3.94
N HIS A 99 0.58 9.93 4.89
CA HIS A 99 0.31 9.58 6.29
C HIS A 99 -1.13 9.10 6.52
N PHE A 100 -2.10 9.63 5.79
CA PHE A 100 -3.49 9.19 5.86
C PHE A 100 -3.66 7.71 5.55
N SER A 101 -2.86 7.18 4.64
CA SER A 101 -2.90 5.78 4.23
C SER A 101 -2.82 4.81 5.41
N ASN A 102 -1.77 4.87 6.20
CA ASN A 102 -1.61 3.97 7.36
C ASN A 102 -2.26 4.52 8.62
N GLY A 103 -2.13 5.83 8.88
CA GLY A 103 -2.60 6.45 10.12
C GLY A 103 -4.12 6.51 10.24
N THR A 104 -4.85 6.53 9.13
CA THR A 104 -6.31 6.67 9.15
C THR A 104 -7.01 5.60 8.32
N PHE A 105 -6.73 5.52 7.02
CA PHE A 105 -7.48 4.67 6.11
C PHE A 105 -7.30 3.17 6.44
N THR A 106 -6.06 2.71 6.43
CA THR A 106 -5.74 1.30 6.76
C THR A 106 -6.08 0.99 8.22
N ALA A 107 -5.79 1.90 9.16
CA ALA A 107 -6.11 1.71 10.57
C ALA A 107 -7.61 1.53 10.81
N SER A 108 -8.46 2.35 10.17
CA SER A 108 -9.92 2.23 10.27
C SER A 108 -10.43 0.91 9.68
N GLY A 109 -9.90 0.50 8.52
CA GLY A 109 -10.21 -0.79 7.91
C GLY A 109 -9.79 -1.97 8.79
N MET A 110 -8.62 -1.91 9.43
CA MET A 110 -8.15 -2.95 10.36
C MET A 110 -9.01 -3.03 11.63
N MET A 111 -9.49 -1.89 12.16
CA MET A 111 -10.44 -1.90 13.28
C MET A 111 -11.75 -2.59 12.88
N ALA A 112 -12.28 -2.30 11.68
CA ALA A 112 -13.48 -2.95 11.18
C ALA A 112 -13.28 -4.46 10.98
N LEU A 113 -12.14 -4.86 10.39
CA LEU A 113 -11.78 -6.26 10.21
C LEU A 113 -11.67 -7.01 11.54
N ALA A 114 -11.04 -6.41 12.54
CA ALA A 114 -10.89 -6.98 13.87
C ALA A 114 -12.24 -7.14 14.58
N ALA A 115 -13.14 -6.14 14.49
CA ALA A 115 -14.48 -6.21 15.05
C ALA A 115 -15.30 -7.35 14.42
N ASN A 116 -15.27 -7.46 13.07
CA ASN A 116 -15.92 -8.54 12.35
C ASN A 116 -15.36 -9.93 12.73
N ALA A 117 -14.04 -10.05 12.81
CA ALA A 117 -13.38 -11.30 13.21
C ALA A 117 -13.70 -11.70 14.66
N ALA A 118 -13.98 -10.74 15.53
CA ALA A 118 -14.46 -10.97 16.90
C ALA A 118 -15.97 -11.30 16.97
N GLY A 119 -16.67 -11.36 15.85
CA GLY A 119 -18.09 -11.71 15.77
C GLY A 119 -19.04 -10.55 16.08
N ALA A 120 -18.59 -9.31 15.97
CA ALA A 120 -19.46 -8.15 16.15
C ALA A 120 -20.57 -8.16 15.08
N SER A 121 -21.84 -8.05 15.50
CA SER A 121 -22.99 -7.95 14.59
C SER A 121 -23.03 -6.60 13.88
N GLU A 122 -22.48 -5.55 14.50
CA GLU A 122 -22.36 -4.20 13.97
C GLU A 122 -21.02 -3.60 14.37
N LEU A 123 -20.48 -2.76 13.51
CA LEU A 123 -19.26 -2.01 13.85
C LEU A 123 -19.59 -0.94 14.91
N PRO A 124 -18.67 -0.66 15.85
CA PRO A 124 -18.80 0.53 16.69
C PRO A 124 -19.01 1.78 15.83
N ALA A 125 -19.95 2.64 16.21
CA ALA A 125 -20.39 3.78 15.40
C ALA A 125 -19.22 4.66 14.91
N PHE A 126 -18.23 4.91 15.77
CA PHE A 126 -17.04 5.70 15.40
C PHE A 126 -16.15 5.00 14.37
N VAL A 127 -16.11 3.66 14.34
CA VAL A 127 -15.37 2.88 13.35
C VAL A 127 -16.08 2.95 12.00
N ALA A 128 -17.41 2.70 12.00
CA ALA A 128 -18.25 2.78 10.81
C ALA A 128 -18.17 4.17 10.16
N ASP A 129 -18.27 5.24 10.96
CA ASP A 129 -18.14 6.64 10.51
C ASP A 129 -16.78 6.91 9.86
N ARG A 130 -15.68 6.48 10.50
CA ARG A 130 -14.32 6.67 9.97
C ARG A 130 -14.09 5.91 8.66
N VAL A 131 -14.56 4.68 8.57
CA VAL A 131 -14.45 3.89 7.33
C VAL A 131 -15.24 4.58 6.22
N ALA A 132 -16.50 4.96 6.45
CA ALA A 132 -17.33 5.63 5.45
C ALA A 132 -16.71 6.96 4.99
N LYS A 133 -16.30 7.82 5.92
CA LYS A 133 -15.63 9.09 5.61
C LYS A 133 -14.31 8.89 4.87
N GLY A 134 -13.53 7.86 5.23
CA GLY A 134 -12.29 7.53 4.55
C GLY A 134 -12.50 7.26 3.07
N TRP A 135 -13.48 6.42 2.71
CA TRP A 135 -13.82 6.14 1.32
C TRP A 135 -14.36 7.37 0.57
N GLN A 136 -15.22 8.18 1.21
CA GLN A 136 -15.73 9.42 0.61
C GLN A 136 -14.61 10.44 0.35
N MET A 137 -13.66 10.60 1.28
CA MET A 137 -12.53 11.50 1.10
C MET A 137 -11.63 11.05 -0.05
N VAL A 138 -11.37 9.75 -0.17
CA VAL A 138 -10.58 9.17 -1.27
C VAL A 138 -11.27 9.41 -2.60
N GLU A 139 -12.58 9.17 -2.69
CA GLU A 139 -13.37 9.42 -3.90
C GLU A 139 -13.34 10.89 -4.30
N ALA A 140 -13.55 11.81 -3.35
CA ALA A 140 -13.51 13.26 -3.59
C ALA A 140 -12.12 13.70 -4.10
N ARG A 141 -11.05 13.25 -3.42
CA ARG A 141 -9.67 13.59 -3.83
C ARG A 141 -9.36 13.17 -5.26
N LEU A 142 -9.74 11.97 -5.63
CA LEU A 142 -9.48 11.43 -6.98
C LEU A 142 -10.41 12.03 -8.06
N GLY A 143 -11.44 12.76 -7.66
CA GLY A 143 -12.23 13.64 -8.52
C GLY A 143 -11.57 15.01 -8.76
N GLU A 144 -10.68 15.46 -7.87
CA GLU A 144 -9.98 16.75 -7.94
C GLU A 144 -8.62 16.65 -8.63
N ALA A 145 -7.91 15.52 -8.43
CA ALA A 145 -6.56 15.33 -8.94
C ALA A 145 -6.35 13.92 -9.49
N PRO A 146 -5.45 13.75 -10.48
CA PRO A 146 -5.18 12.42 -11.06
C PRO A 146 -4.49 11.46 -10.11
N PHE A 147 -3.79 11.96 -9.09
CA PHE A 147 -3.05 11.18 -8.10
C PHE A 147 -3.24 11.77 -6.70
N PHE A 148 -2.94 10.98 -5.66
CA PHE A 148 -3.07 11.41 -4.27
C PHE A 148 -2.18 12.60 -3.93
N GLY A 149 -0.93 12.58 -4.38
CA GLY A 149 -0.01 13.70 -4.21
C GLY A 149 -0.34 14.93 -5.06
N GLY A 150 -1.25 14.81 -6.05
CA GLY A 150 -1.62 15.93 -6.92
C GLY A 150 -1.49 15.57 -8.41
N ARG A 151 -0.65 16.33 -9.15
CA ARG A 151 -0.48 16.21 -10.61
C ARG A 151 0.27 14.94 -11.03
N ASN A 152 1.15 14.44 -10.19
CA ASN A 152 2.04 13.34 -10.50
C ASN A 152 1.90 12.21 -9.47
N LEU A 153 2.25 10.98 -9.90
CA LEU A 153 2.39 9.85 -8.99
C LEU A 153 3.47 10.14 -7.95
N THR A 154 3.17 9.87 -6.69
CA THR A 154 4.10 10.01 -5.56
C THR A 154 4.05 8.77 -4.66
N THR A 155 4.87 8.73 -3.62
CA THR A 155 4.78 7.67 -2.60
C THR A 155 3.46 7.69 -1.83
N ALA A 156 2.68 8.77 -1.87
CA ALA A 156 1.29 8.76 -1.37
C ALA A 156 0.42 7.75 -2.13
N ASP A 157 0.58 7.66 -3.46
CA ASP A 157 -0.11 6.68 -4.31
C ASP A 157 0.35 5.25 -4.01
N ILE A 158 1.66 5.06 -3.83
CA ILE A 158 2.24 3.78 -3.43
C ILE A 158 1.63 3.31 -2.10
N MET A 159 1.50 4.22 -1.14
CA MET A 159 0.92 3.92 0.17
C MET A 159 -0.58 3.66 0.11
N MET A 160 -1.34 4.44 -0.63
CA MET A 160 -2.79 4.29 -0.76
C MET A 160 -3.19 3.07 -1.62
N GLY A 161 -2.37 2.70 -2.61
CA GLY A 161 -2.68 1.67 -3.60
C GLY A 161 -3.15 0.35 -2.99
N PHE A 162 -2.42 -0.20 -2.02
CA PHE A 162 -2.80 -1.46 -1.35
C PHE A 162 -4.20 -1.42 -0.73
N GLY A 163 -4.57 -0.31 -0.09
CA GLY A 163 -5.88 -0.14 0.54
C GLY A 163 -7.03 -0.17 -0.47
N LEU A 164 -6.76 0.27 -1.70
CA LEU A 164 -7.75 0.34 -2.77
C LEU A 164 -7.75 -0.89 -3.69
N THR A 165 -6.76 -1.75 -3.58
CA THR A 165 -6.60 -2.98 -4.39
C THR A 165 -6.70 -4.23 -3.50
N THR A 166 -5.59 -4.88 -3.22
CA THR A 166 -5.48 -6.17 -2.54
C THR A 166 -6.20 -6.20 -1.17
N SER A 167 -6.21 -5.09 -0.43
CA SER A 167 -6.90 -5.00 0.86
C SER A 167 -8.43 -5.19 0.73
N ARG A 168 -9.04 -4.88 -0.42
CA ARG A 168 -10.48 -5.08 -0.65
C ARG A 168 -10.88 -6.56 -0.60
N ALA A 169 -9.95 -7.47 -0.89
CA ALA A 169 -10.18 -8.91 -0.75
C ALA A 169 -10.55 -9.32 0.68
N PHE A 170 -10.16 -8.54 1.68
CA PHE A 170 -10.46 -8.78 3.09
C PHE A 170 -11.71 -8.02 3.59
N GLY A 171 -12.04 -6.89 2.97
CA GLY A 171 -13.12 -6.00 3.41
C GLY A 171 -14.39 -6.02 2.56
N GLY A 172 -14.34 -6.62 1.36
CA GLY A 172 -15.51 -6.75 0.49
C GLY A 172 -16.07 -5.45 -0.07
N THR A 173 -15.31 -4.33 -0.06
CA THR A 173 -15.79 -3.03 -0.56
C THR A 173 -15.94 -3.05 -2.08
N SER A 174 -17.18 -2.82 -2.56
CA SER A 174 -17.50 -2.61 -3.97
C SER A 174 -17.10 -1.21 -4.42
N LEU A 175 -16.67 -1.06 -5.67
CA LEU A 175 -16.38 0.24 -6.28
C LEU A 175 -17.55 0.88 -7.02
N GLY A 176 -18.74 0.27 -7.01
CA GLY A 176 -19.90 0.76 -7.78
C GLY A 176 -20.28 2.20 -7.47
N ASP A 177 -20.09 2.64 -6.22
CA ASP A 177 -20.39 4.00 -5.76
C ASP A 177 -19.16 4.95 -5.83
N PHE A 178 -18.01 4.48 -6.35
CA PHE A 178 -16.73 5.20 -6.34
C PHE A 178 -16.10 5.29 -7.75
N PRO A 179 -16.70 6.04 -8.68
CA PRO A 179 -16.23 6.11 -10.07
C PRO A 179 -14.84 6.75 -10.23
N ASN A 180 -14.46 7.71 -9.36
CA ASN A 180 -13.14 8.33 -9.41
C ASN A 180 -12.04 7.37 -8.94
N ILE A 181 -12.34 6.57 -7.91
CA ILE A 181 -11.45 5.50 -7.47
C ILE A 181 -11.28 4.46 -8.59
N ALA A 182 -12.37 4.05 -9.24
CA ALA A 182 -12.29 3.11 -10.38
C ALA A 182 -11.44 3.67 -11.53
N ALA A 183 -11.62 4.96 -11.87
CA ALA A 183 -10.82 5.63 -12.90
C ALA A 183 -9.33 5.72 -12.51
N TYR A 184 -9.03 5.98 -11.24
CA TYR A 184 -7.67 5.97 -10.70
C TYR A 184 -7.05 4.57 -10.77
N LEU A 185 -7.75 3.53 -10.35
CA LEU A 185 -7.26 2.15 -10.40
C LEU A 185 -6.97 1.71 -11.83
N LYS A 186 -7.81 2.11 -12.80
CA LYS A 186 -7.50 1.90 -14.22
C LYS A 186 -6.19 2.59 -14.61
N ARG A 187 -6.00 3.86 -14.21
CA ARG A 187 -4.81 4.66 -14.51
C ARG A 187 -3.53 4.03 -13.94
N ILE A 188 -3.54 3.58 -12.68
CA ILE A 188 -2.36 2.90 -12.12
C ILE A 188 -2.13 1.52 -12.77
N GLY A 189 -3.20 0.81 -13.10
CA GLY A 189 -3.13 -0.49 -13.78
C GLY A 189 -2.54 -0.43 -15.18
N GLU A 190 -2.62 0.71 -15.86
CA GLU A 190 -2.00 0.96 -17.17
C GLU A 190 -0.49 1.25 -17.09
N ARG A 191 0.03 1.51 -15.88
CA ARG A 191 1.47 1.80 -15.69
C ARG A 191 2.30 0.52 -15.81
N SER A 192 3.28 0.55 -16.69
CA SER A 192 4.15 -0.62 -16.90
C SER A 192 4.90 -1.06 -15.64
N ALA A 193 5.29 -0.11 -14.77
CA ALA A 193 5.94 -0.39 -13.49
C ALA A 193 4.98 -1.13 -12.53
N TYR A 194 3.71 -0.70 -12.44
CA TYR A 194 2.70 -1.40 -11.64
C TYR A 194 2.47 -2.82 -12.14
N GLN A 195 2.31 -2.99 -13.46
CA GLN A 195 2.11 -4.32 -14.07
C GLN A 195 3.28 -5.26 -13.79
N ARG A 196 4.53 -4.78 -13.94
CA ARG A 196 5.72 -5.58 -13.59
C ARG A 196 5.77 -5.92 -12.11
N ALA A 197 5.45 -4.96 -11.25
CA ALA A 197 5.42 -5.18 -9.80
C ALA A 197 4.44 -6.27 -9.40
N MET A 198 3.21 -6.20 -9.89
CA MET A 198 2.17 -7.18 -9.55
C MET A 198 2.48 -8.57 -10.14
N ALA A 199 3.01 -8.63 -11.36
CA ALA A 199 3.45 -9.90 -11.96
C ALA A 199 4.57 -10.58 -11.16
N LYS A 200 5.48 -9.80 -10.56
CA LYS A 200 6.56 -10.29 -9.69
C LYS A 200 6.07 -10.65 -8.29
N ALA A 201 5.26 -9.78 -7.67
CA ALA A 201 4.79 -9.95 -6.30
C ALA A 201 3.74 -11.08 -6.18
N GLU A 202 2.78 -11.12 -7.09
CA GLU A 202 1.64 -12.02 -7.04
C GLU A 202 1.53 -12.85 -8.33
N PRO A 203 2.52 -13.71 -8.61
CA PRO A 203 2.50 -14.51 -9.83
C PRO A 203 1.23 -15.37 -9.92
N GLY A 204 0.54 -15.26 -11.04
CA GLY A 204 -0.71 -15.98 -11.30
C GLY A 204 -1.98 -15.33 -10.74
N MET A 205 -1.88 -14.16 -10.09
CA MET A 205 -3.05 -13.40 -9.64
C MET A 205 -3.23 -12.12 -10.47
N ALA A 206 -4.46 -11.86 -10.91
CA ALA A 206 -4.79 -10.57 -11.50
C ALA A 206 -4.91 -9.51 -10.40
N PRO A 207 -4.37 -8.28 -10.59
CA PRO A 207 -4.58 -7.18 -9.67
C PRO A 207 -6.06 -6.81 -9.53
N MET A 208 -6.50 -6.47 -8.32
CA MET A 208 -7.89 -6.08 -8.04
C MET A 208 -8.12 -4.60 -8.41
N LEU A 209 -8.33 -4.33 -9.70
CA LEU A 209 -8.50 -2.98 -10.24
C LEU A 209 -9.95 -2.59 -10.53
N ALA A 210 -10.89 -3.54 -10.34
CA ALA A 210 -12.32 -3.35 -10.57
C ALA A 210 -13.13 -3.80 -9.36
#